data_270789089e1498a777ead8cb2df12cf1
#
_entry.id   270789089e1498a777ead8cb2df12cf1
#
_cell.length_a   1.000
_cell.length_b   1.000
_cell.length_c   1.000
_cell.angle_alpha   90.00
_cell.angle_beta   90.00
_cell.angle_gamma   90.00
#
_symmetry.space_group_name_H-M   'P 1'
#
loop_
_entity.id
_entity.type
_entity.pdbx_description
1 polymer ?
#
loop_
_entity_poly.entity_id
_entity_poly.type
_entity_poly.pdbx_seq_one_letter_code
_entity_poly.pdbx_strand_id
1 'polypeptide(L)'
;MYDFTHGQSDSIENITHSLCTLEFEDHRPLYDWFLNELEIYHPQQIEFARLNLNYTILSKRKLLQLVEEGHVEDWDDPRMPTLSGMRRRGYPAEAIREFCERIGISKSNSTVDFALLEHCVRENLNLTATRVMAVLKPLKVILVNYPEEKVEQMDAVNNPEDQDAGTRKLPFSRTVYIEREDFMEDPPKKFFRLAPGREVRLKHAYVIKCKEVVKNKEGEITALHCTYDPETRSGSTQDGRKVKGTLHWVSAKHAQKAEVRLYNQLFTHENPADEKNCPDLKSSLNPNSLEIIKEAFLEPSLKGATGWFQFLRLGYFCADNKDSSSNSQVFNRIVTLRDSWAKIVKK
;
A
#
# COMPACT_ATOMS: atom_id res chain seq x y z
N MET A 1 42.04 7.25 -10.80
CA MET A 1 41.83 6.07 -11.69
C MET A 1 40.51 6.13 -12.45
N TYR A 2 39.37 6.50 -11.81
CA TYR A 2 38.08 6.61 -12.50
C TYR A 2 38.13 7.57 -13.69
N ASP A 3 38.58 8.79 -13.46
CA ASP A 3 38.63 9.83 -14.51
C ASP A 3 39.55 9.43 -15.72
N PHE A 4 40.59 8.65 -15.48
CA PHE A 4 41.48 8.15 -16.54
C PHE A 4 40.80 7.05 -17.37
N THR A 5 40.02 6.17 -16.74
CA THR A 5 39.43 5.00 -17.44
C THR A 5 38.08 5.32 -18.07
N HIS A 6 37.31 6.26 -17.51
CA HIS A 6 35.93 6.54 -17.93
C HIS A 6 35.86 6.93 -19.42
N GLY A 7 36.57 7.98 -19.82
CA GLY A 7 36.58 8.44 -21.23
C GLY A 7 37.14 7.41 -22.21
N GLN A 8 38.17 6.67 -21.80
CA GLN A 8 38.77 5.64 -22.66
C GLN A 8 37.81 4.47 -22.87
N SER A 9 37.10 4.00 -21.80
CA SER A 9 36.09 2.95 -21.91
C SER A 9 34.95 3.38 -22.85
N ASP A 10 34.43 4.58 -22.66
CA ASP A 10 33.38 5.14 -23.51
C ASP A 10 33.83 5.24 -24.98
N SER A 11 35.07 5.66 -25.21
CA SER A 11 35.66 5.77 -26.55
C SER A 11 35.80 4.40 -27.22
N ILE A 12 36.33 3.40 -26.51
CA ILE A 12 36.52 2.01 -27.00
C ILE A 12 35.16 1.40 -27.37
N GLU A 13 34.15 1.64 -26.55
CA GLU A 13 32.78 1.09 -26.72
C GLU A 13 31.95 1.91 -27.75
N ASN A 14 32.48 2.98 -28.31
CA ASN A 14 31.78 3.92 -29.22
C ASN A 14 30.51 4.49 -28.61
N ILE A 15 30.53 4.83 -27.32
CA ILE A 15 29.43 5.48 -26.62
C ILE A 15 29.25 6.88 -27.21
N THR A 16 28.05 7.22 -27.66
CA THR A 16 27.78 8.56 -28.25
C THR A 16 27.56 9.61 -27.18
N HIS A 17 26.88 9.26 -26.10
CA HIS A 17 26.51 10.13 -24.98
C HIS A 17 26.86 9.45 -23.66
N SER A 18 27.86 9.97 -22.96
CA SER A 18 28.28 9.52 -21.64
C SER A 18 27.45 10.22 -20.57
N LEU A 19 26.61 9.46 -19.89
CA LEU A 19 25.68 9.99 -18.91
C LEU A 19 26.21 9.78 -17.48
N CYS A 20 26.35 10.86 -16.71
CA CYS A 20 26.81 10.80 -15.33
C CYS A 20 26.04 11.76 -14.42
N THR A 21 26.27 11.68 -13.10
CA THR A 21 25.66 12.59 -12.14
C THR A 21 26.41 13.92 -12.06
N LEU A 22 25.76 14.97 -11.55
CA LEU A 22 26.34 16.32 -11.39
C LEU A 22 27.62 16.34 -10.55
N GLU A 23 27.93 15.31 -9.81
CA GLU A 23 29.19 15.15 -9.06
C GLU A 23 30.43 15.18 -9.99
N PHE A 24 30.25 14.86 -11.27
CA PHE A 24 31.31 14.81 -12.30
C PHE A 24 31.30 16.01 -13.22
N GLU A 25 30.50 17.05 -12.99
CA GLU A 25 30.44 18.23 -13.85
C GLU A 25 31.81 18.94 -13.92
N ASP A 26 32.46 19.11 -12.77
CA ASP A 26 33.79 19.72 -12.66
C ASP A 26 34.91 18.84 -13.26
N HIS A 27 34.64 17.54 -13.48
CA HIS A 27 35.58 16.58 -14.08
C HIS A 27 35.50 16.57 -15.63
N ARG A 28 34.48 17.18 -16.24
CA ARG A 28 34.32 17.19 -17.70
C ARG A 28 35.56 17.76 -18.44
N PRO A 29 36.20 18.85 -18.01
CA PRO A 29 37.42 19.33 -18.67
C PRO A 29 38.55 18.29 -18.68
N LEU A 30 38.66 17.46 -17.63
CA LEU A 30 39.65 16.39 -17.54
C LEU A 30 39.26 15.21 -18.46
N TYR A 31 37.99 14.88 -18.56
CA TYR A 31 37.46 13.88 -19.48
C TYR A 31 37.80 14.26 -20.95
N ASP A 32 37.45 15.48 -21.33
CA ASP A 32 37.71 15.99 -22.67
C ASP A 32 39.22 16.04 -22.98
N TRP A 33 40.05 16.46 -22.01
CA TRP A 33 41.50 16.54 -22.16
C TRP A 33 42.12 15.15 -22.41
N PHE A 34 41.76 14.11 -21.66
CA PHE A 34 42.26 12.76 -21.90
C PHE A 34 41.93 12.24 -23.31
N LEU A 35 40.72 12.43 -23.78
CA LEU A 35 40.29 11.97 -25.09
C LEU A 35 41.02 12.69 -26.23
N ASN A 36 41.27 14.00 -26.08
CA ASN A 36 42.01 14.81 -27.04
C ASN A 36 43.48 14.43 -27.06
N GLU A 37 44.14 14.30 -25.90
CA GLU A 37 45.58 13.95 -25.83
C GLU A 37 45.88 12.54 -26.33
N LEU A 38 44.91 11.63 -26.18
CA LEU A 38 45.06 10.27 -26.69
C LEU A 38 44.60 10.10 -28.14
N GLU A 39 44.08 11.19 -28.76
CA GLU A 39 43.57 11.19 -30.14
C GLU A 39 42.56 10.04 -30.43
N ILE A 40 41.68 9.78 -29.47
CA ILE A 40 40.65 8.72 -29.56
C ILE A 40 39.27 9.31 -29.75
N TYR A 41 38.29 8.45 -30.11
CA TYR A 41 36.89 8.87 -30.29
C TYR A 41 36.37 9.61 -29.07
N HIS A 42 35.66 10.74 -29.29
CA HIS A 42 35.26 11.67 -28.26
C HIS A 42 33.72 11.61 -28.03
N PRO A 43 33.24 10.85 -27.03
CA PRO A 43 31.85 10.91 -26.62
C PRO A 43 31.48 12.26 -25.99
N GLN A 44 30.18 12.59 -26.02
CA GLN A 44 29.66 13.76 -25.34
C GLN A 44 29.30 13.42 -23.91
N GLN A 45 29.97 13.96 -22.91
CA GLN A 45 29.57 13.83 -21.49
C GLN A 45 28.41 14.76 -21.17
N ILE A 46 27.38 14.20 -20.51
CA ILE A 46 26.17 14.92 -20.09
C ILE A 46 25.89 14.56 -18.65
N GLU A 47 25.75 15.54 -17.77
CA GLU A 47 25.44 15.37 -16.36
C GLU A 47 23.97 15.66 -16.09
N PHE A 48 23.44 14.96 -15.05
CA PHE A 48 22.10 15.16 -14.55
C PHE A 48 22.04 15.04 -13.04
N ALA A 49 21.03 15.66 -12.43
CA ALA A 49 20.82 15.62 -10.98
C ALA A 49 20.40 14.23 -10.52
N ARG A 50 20.94 13.81 -9.39
CA ARG A 50 20.50 12.60 -8.71
C ARG A 50 19.08 12.77 -8.20
N LEU A 51 18.26 11.70 -8.28
CA LEU A 51 16.97 11.65 -7.60
C LEU A 51 17.15 11.65 -6.08
N ASN A 52 16.56 12.63 -5.41
CA ASN A 52 16.44 12.66 -3.96
C ASN A 52 14.95 12.64 -3.59
N LEU A 53 14.60 11.79 -2.63
CA LEU A 53 13.24 11.67 -2.09
C LEU A 53 13.24 12.09 -0.63
N ASN A 54 12.21 12.82 -0.20
CA ASN A 54 12.02 13.09 1.21
C ASN A 54 11.66 11.78 1.97
N TYR A 55 11.89 11.76 3.28
CA TYR A 55 11.70 10.60 4.17
C TYR A 55 12.43 9.32 3.71
N THR A 56 13.46 9.46 2.86
CA THR A 56 14.12 8.33 2.19
C THR A 56 15.64 8.54 2.15
N ILE A 57 16.39 7.46 2.22
CA ILE A 57 17.83 7.44 2.01
C ILE A 57 18.14 6.56 0.80
N LEU A 58 18.92 7.09 -0.14
CA LEU A 58 19.38 6.39 -1.34
C LEU A 58 20.90 6.07 -1.30
N SER A 59 21.58 6.32 -0.16
CA SER A 59 22.99 6.01 0.04
C SER A 59 23.17 4.52 0.35
N LYS A 60 23.90 3.79 -0.52
CA LYS A 60 24.23 2.36 -0.33
C LYS A 60 24.85 2.10 1.06
N ARG A 61 25.82 2.94 1.47
CA ARG A 61 26.50 2.81 2.78
C ARG A 61 25.51 2.88 3.95
N LYS A 62 24.60 3.87 3.93
CA LYS A 62 23.60 4.05 4.99
C LYS A 62 22.55 2.94 4.97
N LEU A 63 22.16 2.46 3.78
CA LEU A 63 21.24 1.32 3.63
C LEU A 63 21.87 0.01 4.12
N LEU A 64 23.16 -0.22 3.81
CA LEU A 64 23.91 -1.38 4.33
C LEU A 64 23.95 -1.38 5.86
N GLN A 65 24.20 -0.24 6.47
CA GLN A 65 24.18 -0.06 7.93
C GLN A 65 22.84 -0.51 8.53
N LEU A 66 21.70 -0.16 7.91
CA LEU A 66 20.38 -0.58 8.40
C LEU A 66 20.19 -2.10 8.37
N VAL A 67 20.75 -2.77 7.36
CA VAL A 67 20.71 -4.23 7.25
C VAL A 67 21.65 -4.89 8.28
N GLU A 68 22.90 -4.44 8.37
CA GLU A 68 23.91 -5.01 9.28
C GLU A 68 23.52 -4.82 10.76
N GLU A 69 22.86 -3.73 11.10
CA GLU A 69 22.38 -3.43 12.47
C GLU A 69 21.00 -4.04 12.77
N GLY A 70 20.36 -4.71 11.80
CA GLY A 70 19.08 -5.40 11.99
C GLY A 70 17.86 -4.48 12.12
N HIS A 71 17.93 -3.24 11.62
CA HIS A 71 16.78 -2.31 11.59
C HIS A 71 15.78 -2.67 10.50
N VAL A 72 16.23 -3.34 9.46
CA VAL A 72 15.46 -3.98 8.40
C VAL A 72 15.92 -5.43 8.21
N GLU A 73 15.07 -6.28 7.62
CA GLU A 73 15.41 -7.71 7.45
C GLU A 73 16.59 -7.93 6.50
N ASP A 74 16.51 -7.32 5.30
CA ASP A 74 17.49 -7.50 4.22
C ASP A 74 17.27 -6.42 3.16
N TRP A 75 18.01 -6.46 2.06
CA TRP A 75 17.88 -5.57 0.92
C TRP A 75 16.51 -5.63 0.22
N ASP A 76 15.75 -6.70 0.42
CA ASP A 76 14.38 -6.87 -0.07
C ASP A 76 13.30 -6.48 0.94
N ASP A 77 13.66 -5.92 2.09
CA ASP A 77 12.67 -5.43 3.06
C ASP A 77 11.73 -4.40 2.39
N PRO A 78 10.40 -4.58 2.49
CA PRO A 78 9.42 -3.68 1.86
C PRO A 78 9.47 -2.21 2.29
N ARG A 79 10.25 -1.88 3.32
CA ARG A 79 10.51 -0.49 3.77
C ARG A 79 11.72 0.14 3.08
N MET A 80 12.54 -0.68 2.40
CA MET A 80 13.74 -0.23 1.71
C MET A 80 13.41 0.36 0.34
N PRO A 81 14.07 1.46 -0.08
CA PRO A 81 13.87 2.07 -1.39
C PRO A 81 14.67 1.37 -2.52
N THR A 82 14.95 0.09 -2.33
CA THR A 82 15.58 -0.76 -3.35
C THR A 82 14.53 -1.29 -4.32
N LEU A 83 14.92 -1.62 -5.54
CA LEU A 83 14.00 -2.26 -6.50
C LEU A 83 13.46 -3.59 -5.97
N SER A 84 14.28 -4.37 -5.25
CA SER A 84 13.84 -5.63 -4.61
C SER A 84 12.84 -5.38 -3.49
N GLY A 85 13.08 -4.38 -2.63
CA GLY A 85 12.14 -4.00 -1.57
C GLY A 85 10.81 -3.48 -2.12
N MET A 86 10.86 -2.58 -3.11
CA MET A 86 9.66 -2.06 -3.78
C MET A 86 8.86 -3.17 -4.47
N ARG A 87 9.55 -4.11 -5.15
CA ARG A 87 8.92 -5.29 -5.78
C ARG A 87 8.23 -6.17 -4.74
N ARG A 88 8.90 -6.50 -3.63
CA ARG A 88 8.33 -7.30 -2.53
C ARG A 88 7.17 -6.58 -1.85
N ARG A 89 7.24 -5.24 -1.73
CA ARG A 89 6.13 -4.42 -1.26
C ARG A 89 4.95 -4.41 -2.22
N GLY A 90 5.16 -4.74 -3.51
CA GLY A 90 4.12 -4.84 -4.53
C GLY A 90 3.96 -3.60 -5.41
N TYR A 91 4.96 -2.72 -5.49
CA TYR A 91 4.94 -1.59 -6.41
C TYR A 91 4.98 -2.09 -7.86
N PRO A 92 3.99 -1.72 -8.71
CA PRO A 92 4.03 -2.04 -10.13
C PRO A 92 5.21 -1.33 -10.83
N ALA A 93 5.88 -2.03 -11.73
CA ALA A 93 6.99 -1.44 -12.50
C ALA A 93 6.55 -0.23 -13.33
N GLU A 94 5.35 -0.30 -13.89
CA GLU A 94 4.72 0.77 -14.66
C GLU A 94 4.53 2.04 -13.83
N ALA A 95 4.13 1.90 -12.56
CA ALA A 95 3.97 3.04 -11.66
C ALA A 95 5.30 3.73 -11.32
N ILE A 96 6.39 2.95 -11.21
CA ILE A 96 7.74 3.49 -11.00
C ILE A 96 8.22 4.23 -12.24
N ARG A 97 7.97 3.69 -13.45
CA ARG A 97 8.30 4.36 -14.71
C ARG A 97 7.53 5.69 -14.86
N GLU A 98 6.22 5.65 -14.63
CA GLU A 98 5.37 6.84 -14.66
C GLU A 98 5.86 7.90 -13.67
N PHE A 99 6.28 7.50 -12.47
CA PHE A 99 6.90 8.41 -11.52
C PHE A 99 8.17 9.05 -12.09
N CYS A 100 9.08 8.27 -12.68
CA CYS A 100 10.31 8.77 -13.29
C CYS A 100 10.02 9.73 -14.46
N GLU A 101 9.03 9.45 -15.27
CA GLU A 101 8.60 10.31 -16.38
C GLU A 101 8.06 11.66 -15.88
N ARG A 102 7.24 11.64 -14.81
CA ARG A 102 6.68 12.88 -14.22
C ARG A 102 7.72 13.79 -13.59
N ILE A 103 8.74 13.24 -12.96
CA ILE A 103 9.82 14.05 -12.38
C ILE A 103 10.76 14.60 -13.44
N GLY A 104 10.93 13.87 -14.56
CA GLY A 104 11.82 14.22 -15.65
C GLY A 104 13.30 14.23 -15.25
N ILE A 105 14.14 14.80 -16.14
CA ILE A 105 15.57 14.94 -15.96
C ILE A 105 15.91 16.42 -15.80
N SER A 106 16.73 16.76 -14.81
CA SER A 106 17.16 18.12 -14.53
C SER A 106 18.66 18.17 -14.22
N LYS A 107 19.30 19.31 -14.49
CA LYS A 107 20.64 19.65 -14.00
C LYS A 107 20.62 20.39 -12.65
N SER A 108 19.46 20.56 -12.03
CA SER A 108 19.32 21.19 -10.72
C SER A 108 18.96 20.15 -9.65
N ASN A 109 19.76 20.09 -8.59
CA ASN A 109 19.47 19.24 -7.46
C ASN A 109 18.16 19.67 -6.78
N SER A 110 17.21 18.75 -6.71
CA SER A 110 15.93 18.96 -6.03
C SER A 110 15.56 17.72 -5.22
N THR A 111 14.67 17.90 -4.25
CA THR A 111 14.06 16.79 -3.49
C THR A 111 12.63 16.64 -3.93
N VAL A 112 12.28 15.44 -4.37
CA VAL A 112 10.93 15.07 -4.80
C VAL A 112 10.14 14.54 -3.60
N ASP A 113 8.86 14.89 -3.52
CA ASP A 113 7.99 14.36 -2.47
C ASP A 113 7.68 12.87 -2.71
N PHE A 114 7.95 12.04 -1.72
CA PHE A 114 7.62 10.60 -1.74
C PHE A 114 6.13 10.34 -2.00
N ALA A 115 5.27 11.28 -1.60
CA ALA A 115 3.84 11.20 -1.86
C ALA A 115 3.49 11.14 -3.36
N LEU A 116 4.33 11.70 -4.25
CA LEU A 116 4.17 11.59 -5.70
C LEU A 116 4.37 10.15 -6.20
N LEU A 117 5.38 9.44 -5.68
CA LEU A 117 5.59 8.02 -5.99
C LEU A 117 4.39 7.20 -5.56
N GLU A 118 3.92 7.39 -4.31
CA GLU A 118 2.72 6.71 -3.83
C GLU A 118 1.45 7.06 -4.64
N HIS A 119 1.35 8.27 -5.16
CA HIS A 119 0.26 8.69 -6.04
C HIS A 119 0.27 7.90 -7.34
N CYS A 120 1.41 7.81 -8.04
CA CYS A 120 1.55 7.00 -9.26
C CYS A 120 1.19 5.52 -9.02
N VAL A 121 1.62 4.97 -7.87
CA VAL A 121 1.25 3.60 -7.47
C VAL A 121 -0.27 3.46 -7.28
N ARG A 122 -0.93 4.43 -6.63
CA ARG A 122 -2.40 4.41 -6.44
C ARG A 122 -3.15 4.50 -7.75
N GLU A 123 -2.73 5.37 -8.67
CA GLU A 123 -3.36 5.51 -9.99
C GLU A 123 -3.28 4.20 -10.77
N ASN A 124 -2.11 3.57 -10.84
CA ASN A 124 -1.96 2.28 -11.50
C ASN A 124 -2.83 1.19 -10.85
N LEU A 125 -2.74 1.04 -9.52
CA LEU A 125 -3.48 0.02 -8.79
C LEU A 125 -5.01 0.27 -8.78
N ASN A 126 -5.45 1.51 -8.95
CA ASN A 126 -6.88 1.78 -9.11
C ASN A 126 -7.45 1.14 -10.37
N LEU A 127 -6.67 1.04 -11.42
CA LEU A 127 -7.09 0.41 -12.68
C LEU A 127 -6.92 -1.11 -12.65
N THR A 128 -5.85 -1.61 -12.01
CA THR A 128 -5.40 -3.01 -12.16
C THR A 128 -5.78 -3.93 -10.99
N ALA A 129 -5.94 -3.39 -9.77
CA ALA A 129 -6.14 -4.22 -8.57
C ALA A 129 -7.58 -4.71 -8.42
N THR A 130 -7.75 -5.99 -8.11
CA THR A 130 -9.05 -6.57 -7.77
C THR A 130 -9.56 -6.05 -6.43
N ARG A 131 -10.83 -5.56 -6.37
CA ARG A 131 -11.47 -5.10 -5.12
C ARG A 131 -11.94 -6.30 -4.32
N VAL A 132 -11.42 -6.48 -3.12
CA VAL A 132 -11.72 -7.61 -2.25
C VAL A 132 -12.06 -7.15 -0.83
N MET A 133 -12.72 -8.03 -0.07
CA MET A 133 -13.03 -7.76 1.34
C MET A 133 -12.04 -8.46 2.25
N ALA A 134 -11.50 -7.68 3.17
CA ALA A 134 -10.65 -8.16 4.27
C ALA A 134 -11.01 -7.39 5.53
N VAL A 135 -10.94 -8.04 6.68
CA VAL A 135 -11.17 -7.46 8.00
C VAL A 135 -9.92 -7.68 8.82
N LEU A 136 -9.23 -6.60 9.17
CA LEU A 136 -7.95 -6.64 9.86
C LEU A 136 -8.12 -6.73 11.39
N LYS A 137 -9.04 -5.96 11.95
CA LYS A 137 -9.34 -5.96 13.39
C LYS A 137 -10.79 -6.40 13.59
N PRO A 138 -11.06 -7.72 13.66
CA PRO A 138 -12.41 -8.25 13.55
C PRO A 138 -13.28 -7.96 14.75
N LEU A 139 -14.51 -7.56 14.49
CA LEU A 139 -15.63 -7.55 15.43
C LEU A 139 -16.73 -8.46 14.88
N LYS A 140 -17.16 -9.43 15.68
CA LYS A 140 -18.19 -10.40 15.32
C LYS A 140 -19.57 -9.75 15.30
N VAL A 141 -20.33 -9.97 14.22
CA VAL A 141 -21.73 -9.57 14.07
C VAL A 141 -22.57 -10.82 13.82
N ILE A 142 -23.56 -11.04 14.66
CA ILE A 142 -24.50 -12.17 14.59
C ILE A 142 -25.87 -11.63 14.16
N LEU A 143 -26.36 -12.09 13.01
CA LEU A 143 -27.66 -11.73 12.47
C LEU A 143 -28.74 -12.64 13.08
N VAL A 144 -29.39 -12.19 14.15
CA VAL A 144 -30.27 -13.02 14.98
C VAL A 144 -31.53 -13.53 14.25
N ASN A 145 -31.97 -12.82 13.23
CA ASN A 145 -33.10 -13.19 12.37
C ASN A 145 -32.69 -13.86 11.04
N TYR A 146 -31.39 -14.17 10.84
CA TYR A 146 -30.91 -14.91 9.67
C TYR A 146 -30.86 -16.41 9.99
N PRO A 147 -31.39 -17.30 9.11
CA PRO A 147 -31.38 -18.75 9.37
C PRO A 147 -29.96 -19.29 9.57
N GLU A 148 -29.75 -20.18 10.52
CA GLU A 148 -28.42 -20.60 10.98
C GLU A 148 -27.61 -21.29 9.90
N GLU A 149 -28.21 -22.21 9.18
CA GLU A 149 -27.55 -23.02 8.15
C GLU A 149 -27.60 -22.37 6.77
N LYS A 150 -28.30 -21.24 6.61
CA LYS A 150 -28.43 -20.59 5.31
C LYS A 150 -27.12 -19.94 4.90
N VAL A 151 -26.67 -20.23 3.69
CA VAL A 151 -25.55 -19.55 3.02
C VAL A 151 -26.04 -19.04 1.67
N GLU A 152 -25.89 -17.75 1.44
CA GLU A 152 -26.23 -17.13 0.15
C GLU A 152 -24.96 -16.66 -0.56
N GLN A 153 -24.99 -16.68 -1.89
CA GLN A 153 -23.92 -16.13 -2.69
C GLN A 153 -24.29 -14.71 -3.14
N MET A 154 -23.44 -13.74 -2.75
CA MET A 154 -23.57 -12.34 -3.16
C MET A 154 -22.67 -12.04 -4.33
N ASP A 155 -23.18 -11.30 -5.32
CA ASP A 155 -22.35 -10.85 -6.45
C ASP A 155 -21.53 -9.62 -6.05
N ALA A 156 -20.22 -9.70 -6.28
CA ALA A 156 -19.31 -8.60 -6.05
C ALA A 156 -18.50 -8.29 -7.32
N VAL A 157 -18.48 -7.03 -7.72
CA VAL A 157 -17.69 -6.54 -8.85
C VAL A 157 -16.21 -6.61 -8.49
N ASN A 158 -15.39 -7.18 -9.40
CA ASN A 158 -13.95 -7.32 -9.18
C ASN A 158 -13.22 -6.00 -9.31
N ASN A 159 -13.53 -5.19 -10.32
CA ASN A 159 -13.02 -3.84 -10.45
C ASN A 159 -14.06 -2.96 -11.16
N PRO A 160 -14.59 -1.89 -10.52
CA PRO A 160 -15.57 -1.01 -11.16
C PRO A 160 -14.97 -0.11 -12.26
N GLU A 161 -13.63 0.05 -12.29
CA GLU A 161 -12.93 0.83 -13.34
C GLU A 161 -12.61 -0.02 -14.57
N ASP A 162 -12.76 -1.35 -14.47
CA ASP A 162 -12.54 -2.30 -15.55
C ASP A 162 -13.78 -3.18 -15.74
N GLN A 163 -14.52 -2.93 -16.82
CA GLN A 163 -15.75 -3.67 -17.14
C GLN A 163 -15.49 -5.14 -17.46
N ASP A 164 -14.29 -5.47 -17.93
CA ASP A 164 -13.90 -6.85 -18.32
C ASP A 164 -13.41 -7.66 -17.09
N ALA A 165 -13.16 -7.03 -15.97
CA ALA A 165 -12.74 -7.71 -14.73
C ALA A 165 -13.83 -8.67 -14.18
N GLY A 166 -15.08 -8.51 -14.57
CA GLY A 166 -16.20 -9.38 -14.19
C GLY A 166 -16.59 -9.29 -12.71
N THR A 167 -17.25 -10.34 -12.24
CA THR A 167 -17.78 -10.45 -10.88
C THR A 167 -17.36 -11.77 -10.24
N ARG A 168 -17.42 -11.83 -8.91
CA ARG A 168 -17.23 -13.07 -8.14
C ARG A 168 -18.34 -13.26 -7.11
N LYS A 169 -18.46 -14.48 -6.59
CA LYS A 169 -19.43 -14.85 -5.56
C LYS A 169 -18.80 -14.72 -4.17
N LEU A 170 -19.49 -14.03 -3.26
CA LEU A 170 -19.13 -13.90 -1.84
C LEU A 170 -20.13 -14.68 -1.00
N PRO A 171 -19.72 -15.68 -0.21
CA PRO A 171 -20.61 -16.37 0.69
C PRO A 171 -21.05 -15.45 1.85
N PHE A 172 -22.34 -15.36 2.07
CA PHE A 172 -22.97 -14.64 3.18
C PHE A 172 -23.62 -15.62 4.13
N SER A 173 -23.37 -15.49 5.42
CA SER A 173 -23.90 -16.36 6.46
C SER A 173 -24.39 -15.56 7.66
N ARG A 174 -25.04 -16.24 8.63
CA ARG A 174 -25.58 -15.64 9.86
C ARG A 174 -24.54 -14.84 10.65
N THR A 175 -23.28 -15.30 10.68
CA THR A 175 -22.20 -14.61 11.39
C THR A 175 -21.21 -14.04 10.40
N VAL A 176 -20.91 -12.73 10.54
CA VAL A 176 -19.92 -12.03 9.75
C VAL A 176 -18.95 -11.27 10.65
N TYR A 177 -17.78 -10.95 10.15
CA TYR A 177 -16.83 -10.01 10.76
C TYR A 177 -16.89 -8.67 10.04
N ILE A 178 -16.80 -7.59 10.81
CA ILE A 178 -16.59 -6.20 10.34
C ILE A 178 -15.34 -5.65 11.02
N GLU A 179 -14.83 -4.49 10.57
CA GLU A 179 -13.77 -3.80 11.31
C GLU A 179 -14.29 -3.33 12.68
N ARG A 180 -13.49 -3.49 13.72
CA ARG A 180 -13.80 -3.03 15.06
C ARG A 180 -14.07 -1.52 15.10
N GLU A 181 -13.33 -0.75 14.30
CA GLU A 181 -13.51 0.70 14.18
C GLU A 181 -14.83 1.10 13.51
N ASP A 182 -15.52 0.18 12.87
CA ASP A 182 -16.84 0.41 12.27
C ASP A 182 -17.98 0.37 13.28
N PHE A 183 -17.69 0.12 14.55
CA PHE A 183 -18.66 0.16 15.63
C PHE A 183 -18.24 1.11 16.75
N MET A 184 -19.21 1.83 17.30
CA MET A 184 -19.04 2.68 18.50
C MET A 184 -20.37 2.69 19.28
N GLU A 185 -20.28 2.49 20.61
CA GLU A 185 -21.49 2.48 21.48
C GLU A 185 -22.09 3.87 21.62
N ASP A 186 -21.26 4.88 21.89
CA ASP A 186 -21.67 6.27 22.02
C ASP A 186 -21.02 7.12 20.91
N PRO A 187 -21.60 7.10 19.70
CA PRO A 187 -20.99 7.73 18.54
C PRO A 187 -21.33 9.22 18.45
N PRO A 188 -20.36 10.05 18.01
CA PRO A 188 -20.63 11.45 17.69
C PRO A 188 -21.64 11.60 16.52
N LYS A 189 -22.27 12.78 16.40
CA LYS A 189 -23.31 13.05 15.38
C LYS A 189 -22.91 12.71 13.94
N LYS A 190 -21.62 12.87 13.58
CA LYS A 190 -21.08 12.61 12.23
C LYS A 190 -20.52 11.20 12.04
N PHE A 191 -20.75 10.28 12.95
CA PHE A 191 -20.33 8.87 12.81
C PHE A 191 -21.35 8.11 11.97
N PHE A 192 -21.06 7.88 10.70
CA PHE A 192 -21.91 7.18 9.74
C PHE A 192 -21.54 5.69 9.63
N ARG A 193 -21.35 5.03 10.76
CA ARG A 193 -21.06 3.61 10.90
C ARG A 193 -22.02 2.97 11.89
N LEU A 194 -21.80 1.70 12.25
CA LEU A 194 -22.71 0.93 13.11
C LEU A 194 -22.67 1.42 14.57
N ALA A 195 -23.82 1.52 15.18
CA ALA A 195 -23.99 1.87 16.58
C ALA A 195 -25.32 1.28 17.10
N PRO A 196 -25.53 1.22 18.42
CA PRO A 196 -26.81 0.74 18.97
C PRO A 196 -28.01 1.45 18.33
N GLY A 197 -28.97 0.67 17.84
CA GLY A 197 -30.18 1.17 17.17
C GLY A 197 -29.98 1.78 15.76
N ARG A 198 -28.74 1.93 15.27
CA ARG A 198 -28.44 2.48 13.92
C ARG A 198 -28.36 1.40 12.87
N GLU A 199 -28.59 1.81 11.63
CA GLU A 199 -28.54 0.97 10.44
C GLU A 199 -27.31 1.27 9.60
N VAL A 200 -26.72 0.24 9.00
CA VAL A 200 -25.68 0.33 7.97
C VAL A 200 -25.91 -0.73 6.91
N ARG A 201 -25.37 -0.50 5.73
CA ARG A 201 -25.34 -1.47 4.65
C ARG A 201 -24.07 -2.32 4.72
N LEU A 202 -24.21 -3.62 4.69
CA LEU A 202 -23.13 -4.51 4.34
C LEU A 202 -22.93 -4.50 2.80
N LYS A 203 -21.75 -4.17 2.34
CA LYS A 203 -21.44 -4.01 0.90
C LYS A 203 -21.86 -5.26 0.12
N HIS A 204 -22.58 -5.10 -0.97
CA HIS A 204 -23.14 -6.17 -1.80
C HIS A 204 -24.17 -7.10 -1.12
N ALA A 205 -24.54 -6.85 0.14
CA ALA A 205 -25.48 -7.68 0.90
C ALA A 205 -26.66 -6.83 1.40
N TYR A 206 -26.95 -6.89 2.67
CA TYR A 206 -28.15 -6.37 3.29
C TYR A 206 -27.89 -5.13 4.14
N VAL A 207 -28.95 -4.38 4.44
CA VAL A 207 -28.96 -3.43 5.54
C VAL A 207 -29.12 -4.19 6.84
N ILE A 208 -28.31 -3.84 7.83
CA ILE A 208 -28.35 -4.42 9.19
C ILE A 208 -28.56 -3.31 10.22
N LYS A 209 -29.18 -3.67 11.34
CA LYS A 209 -29.43 -2.79 12.48
C LYS A 209 -28.92 -3.44 13.77
N CYS A 210 -28.07 -2.73 14.51
CA CYS A 210 -27.58 -3.20 15.80
C CYS A 210 -28.71 -3.16 16.85
N LYS A 211 -28.95 -4.28 17.52
CA LYS A 211 -29.96 -4.45 18.57
C LYS A 211 -29.35 -4.52 19.95
N GLU A 212 -28.23 -5.24 20.06
CA GLU A 212 -27.61 -5.54 21.35
C GLU A 212 -26.09 -5.60 21.19
N VAL A 213 -25.39 -5.19 22.24
CA VAL A 213 -23.91 -5.26 22.33
C VAL A 213 -23.57 -6.33 23.38
N VAL A 214 -22.85 -7.35 22.95
CA VAL A 214 -22.39 -8.44 23.82
C VAL A 214 -20.99 -8.11 24.32
N LYS A 215 -20.82 -8.16 25.65
CA LYS A 215 -19.54 -7.88 26.32
C LYS A 215 -19.07 -9.08 27.13
N ASN A 216 -17.76 -9.18 27.31
CA ASN A 216 -17.16 -10.12 28.26
C ASN A 216 -17.23 -9.56 29.69
N LYS A 217 -16.69 -10.33 30.66
CA LYS A 217 -16.68 -9.94 32.09
C LYS A 217 -15.83 -8.68 32.35
N GLU A 218 -14.89 -8.39 31.49
CA GLU A 218 -13.99 -7.24 31.54
C GLU A 218 -14.63 -5.98 30.90
N GLY A 219 -15.86 -6.11 30.35
CA GLY A 219 -16.58 -5.02 29.70
C GLY A 219 -16.20 -4.78 28.22
N GLU A 220 -15.34 -5.62 27.65
CA GLU A 220 -14.93 -5.50 26.25
C GLU A 220 -16.01 -6.08 25.32
N ILE A 221 -16.23 -5.41 24.20
CA ILE A 221 -17.20 -5.83 23.18
C ILE A 221 -16.65 -7.05 22.42
N THR A 222 -17.35 -8.17 22.52
CA THR A 222 -16.99 -9.44 21.88
C THR A 222 -17.84 -9.75 20.65
N ALA A 223 -19.09 -9.30 20.63
CA ALA A 223 -19.99 -9.48 19.50
C ALA A 223 -21.11 -8.42 19.49
N LEU A 224 -21.75 -8.30 18.34
CA LEU A 224 -22.96 -7.50 18.14
C LEU A 224 -24.09 -8.40 17.67
N HIS A 225 -25.26 -8.31 18.29
CA HIS A 225 -26.48 -8.91 17.79
C HIS A 225 -27.20 -7.89 16.92
N CYS A 226 -27.36 -8.22 15.64
CA CYS A 226 -28.00 -7.37 14.66
C CYS A 226 -29.18 -8.09 14.00
N THR A 227 -30.13 -7.33 13.49
CA THR A 227 -31.13 -7.83 12.55
C THR A 227 -30.75 -7.39 11.13
N TYR A 228 -31.01 -8.24 10.14
CA TYR A 228 -30.92 -7.85 8.72
C TYR A 228 -32.32 -7.60 8.16
N ASP A 229 -32.39 -6.76 7.13
CA ASP A 229 -33.60 -6.45 6.37
C ASP A 229 -33.56 -7.21 5.04
N PRO A 230 -34.36 -8.29 4.87
CA PRO A 230 -34.32 -9.15 3.69
C PRO A 230 -34.70 -8.43 2.38
N GLU A 231 -35.49 -7.34 2.46
CA GLU A 231 -35.95 -6.56 1.32
C GLU A 231 -34.86 -5.66 0.71
N THR A 232 -33.66 -5.61 1.34
CA THR A 232 -32.59 -4.68 0.96
C THR A 232 -31.41 -5.35 0.26
N ARG A 233 -31.57 -6.56 -0.27
CA ARG A 233 -30.50 -7.31 -0.93
C ARG A 233 -29.88 -6.51 -2.09
N SER A 234 -28.57 -6.23 -1.99
CA SER A 234 -27.73 -5.57 -3.03
C SER A 234 -28.29 -4.28 -3.62
N GLY A 235 -29.32 -3.69 -3.04
CA GLY A 235 -30.04 -2.58 -3.64
C GLY A 235 -30.44 -1.46 -2.68
N SER A 236 -31.35 -0.63 -3.14
CA SER A 236 -31.99 0.42 -2.35
C SER A 236 -33.00 -0.20 -1.36
N THR A 237 -33.33 0.55 -0.32
CA THR A 237 -34.45 0.20 0.57
C THR A 237 -35.77 0.42 -0.16
N GLN A 238 -36.73 -0.52 -0.04
CA GLN A 238 -38.06 -0.39 -0.72
C GLN A 238 -38.86 0.81 -0.22
N ASP A 239 -38.69 1.18 1.04
CA ASP A 239 -39.32 2.35 1.68
C ASP A 239 -38.62 3.68 1.38
N GLY A 240 -37.55 3.68 0.56
CA GLY A 240 -36.83 4.89 0.16
C GLY A 240 -35.97 5.54 1.25
N ARG A 241 -35.83 4.90 2.45
CA ARG A 241 -34.97 5.43 3.51
C ARG A 241 -33.50 5.42 3.10
N LYS A 242 -32.76 6.47 3.46
CA LYS A 242 -31.33 6.60 3.14
C LYS A 242 -30.48 6.01 4.23
N VAL A 243 -29.79 4.88 3.94
CA VAL A 243 -28.76 4.31 4.80
C VAL A 243 -27.40 4.87 4.40
N LYS A 244 -26.81 5.70 5.27
CA LYS A 244 -25.60 6.49 4.94
C LYS A 244 -24.29 5.69 5.02
N GLY A 245 -24.22 4.67 5.89
CA GLY A 245 -23.01 3.89 6.11
C GLY A 245 -22.98 2.63 5.26
N THR A 246 -21.84 2.33 4.63
CA THR A 246 -21.59 1.04 3.97
C THR A 246 -20.30 0.45 4.54
N LEU A 247 -20.39 -0.78 5.06
CA LEU A 247 -19.26 -1.51 5.65
C LEU A 247 -18.87 -2.67 4.74
N HIS A 248 -17.57 -2.97 4.70
CA HIS A 248 -17.09 -4.25 4.19
C HIS A 248 -17.18 -5.31 5.32
N TRP A 249 -17.17 -6.54 4.93
CA TRP A 249 -17.40 -7.68 5.84
C TRP A 249 -16.83 -8.95 5.25
N VAL A 250 -16.65 -9.96 6.07
CA VAL A 250 -16.37 -11.33 5.64
C VAL A 250 -17.23 -12.32 6.42
N SER A 251 -17.65 -13.40 5.77
CA SER A 251 -18.41 -14.48 6.41
C SER A 251 -17.52 -15.24 7.39
N ALA A 252 -17.90 -15.33 8.66
CA ALA A 252 -17.10 -16.00 9.68
C ALA A 252 -16.87 -17.49 9.37
N LYS A 253 -17.84 -18.16 8.75
CA LYS A 253 -17.78 -19.59 8.38
C LYS A 253 -16.82 -19.86 7.22
N HIS A 254 -16.58 -18.86 6.35
CA HIS A 254 -15.86 -19.06 5.09
C HIS A 254 -14.55 -18.24 5.00
N ALA A 255 -14.32 -17.33 5.95
CA ALA A 255 -13.15 -16.47 5.94
C ALA A 255 -11.85 -17.27 6.04
N GLN A 256 -10.83 -16.80 5.32
CA GLN A 256 -9.47 -17.32 5.41
C GLN A 256 -8.68 -16.45 6.40
N LYS A 257 -7.91 -17.08 7.29
CA LYS A 257 -6.95 -16.34 8.13
C LYS A 257 -5.68 -16.03 7.36
N ALA A 258 -5.13 -14.85 7.58
CA ALA A 258 -3.87 -14.43 7.01
C ALA A 258 -3.13 -13.45 7.94
N GLU A 259 -1.82 -13.36 7.77
CA GLU A 259 -1.03 -12.28 8.31
C GLU A 259 -1.11 -11.06 7.36
N VAL A 260 -1.24 -9.86 7.92
CA VAL A 260 -1.22 -8.62 7.14
C VAL A 260 -0.19 -7.68 7.73
N ARG A 261 0.71 -7.21 6.88
CA ARG A 261 1.80 -6.28 7.23
C ARG A 261 1.48 -4.88 6.72
N LEU A 262 1.39 -3.94 7.64
CA LEU A 262 1.09 -2.54 7.34
C LEU A 262 2.39 -1.74 7.38
N TYR A 263 2.96 -1.51 6.20
CA TYR A 263 4.19 -0.72 6.06
C TYR A 263 3.88 0.77 6.01
N ASN A 264 4.65 1.55 6.76
CA ASN A 264 4.71 3.01 6.74
C ASN A 264 6.10 3.46 6.27
N GLN A 265 6.35 4.78 6.26
CA GLN A 265 7.67 5.32 6.00
C GLN A 265 8.69 4.83 7.03
N LEU A 266 9.90 4.49 6.58
CA LEU A 266 10.97 4.00 7.44
C LEU A 266 11.53 5.11 8.35
N PHE A 267 11.47 6.38 7.89
CA PHE A 267 12.00 7.52 8.61
C PHE A 267 10.89 8.51 8.98
N THR A 268 11.05 9.16 10.14
CA THR A 268 10.16 10.23 10.60
C THR A 268 10.62 11.63 10.17
N HIS A 269 11.92 11.78 9.87
CA HIS A 269 12.51 13.05 9.44
C HIS A 269 12.41 13.21 7.92
N GLU A 270 12.09 14.43 7.46
CA GLU A 270 11.92 14.72 6.02
C GLU A 270 13.22 14.50 5.22
N ASN A 271 14.36 14.91 5.77
CA ASN A 271 15.67 14.64 5.20
C ASN A 271 16.55 13.84 6.19
N PRO A 272 16.42 12.50 6.21
CA PRO A 272 17.19 11.68 7.15
C PRO A 272 18.68 11.58 6.79
N ALA A 273 19.09 12.11 5.63
CA ALA A 273 20.49 12.19 5.23
C ALA A 273 21.20 13.48 5.70
N ASP A 274 20.47 14.45 6.23
CA ASP A 274 20.99 15.73 6.71
C ASP A 274 21.69 15.57 8.07
N GLU A 275 23.00 15.44 8.03
CA GLU A 275 23.82 15.23 9.23
C GLU A 275 23.81 16.41 10.22
N LYS A 276 23.35 17.61 9.81
CA LYS A 276 23.21 18.75 10.70
C LYS A 276 21.97 18.66 11.59
N ASN A 277 20.83 18.26 10.96
CA ASN A 277 19.54 18.17 11.63
C ASN A 277 19.22 16.74 12.08
N CYS A 278 19.89 15.74 11.54
CA CYS A 278 19.74 14.31 11.84
C CYS A 278 21.14 13.66 11.98
N PRO A 279 21.89 13.99 13.05
CA PRO A 279 23.28 13.52 13.22
C PRO A 279 23.37 11.99 13.41
N ASP A 280 22.30 11.36 13.91
CA ASP A 280 22.19 9.92 14.05
C ASP A 280 21.03 9.39 13.22
N LEU A 281 21.35 8.56 12.23
CA LEU A 281 20.38 7.89 11.37
C LEU A 281 19.31 7.13 12.16
N LYS A 282 19.69 6.51 13.26
CA LYS A 282 18.82 5.69 14.10
C LYS A 282 17.73 6.50 14.79
N SER A 283 18.05 7.74 15.20
CA SER A 283 17.10 8.64 15.86
C SER A 283 15.95 9.05 14.94
N SER A 284 16.14 8.95 13.62
CA SER A 284 15.11 9.25 12.63
C SER A 284 14.27 8.04 12.21
N LEU A 285 14.61 6.84 12.67
CA LEU A 285 13.83 5.64 12.36
C LEU A 285 12.43 5.74 12.96
N ASN A 286 11.45 5.34 12.16
CA ASN A 286 10.05 5.28 12.58
C ASN A 286 9.77 3.96 13.31
N PRO A 287 9.53 3.98 14.64
CA PRO A 287 9.21 2.75 15.38
C PRO A 287 7.91 2.08 14.90
N ASN A 288 7.03 2.85 14.23
CA ASN A 288 5.77 2.36 13.66
C ASN A 288 5.88 2.13 12.15
N SER A 289 7.09 1.90 11.62
CA SER A 289 7.31 1.63 10.19
C SER A 289 6.69 0.31 9.73
N LEU A 290 6.43 -0.62 10.65
CA LEU A 290 5.80 -1.91 10.40
C LEU A 290 4.83 -2.25 11.55
N GLU A 291 3.55 -2.49 11.24
CA GLU A 291 2.56 -3.11 12.13
C GLU A 291 2.18 -4.48 11.54
N ILE A 292 2.31 -5.55 12.33
CA ILE A 292 1.97 -6.92 11.91
C ILE A 292 0.64 -7.33 12.55
N ILE A 293 -0.34 -7.62 11.71
CA ILE A 293 -1.63 -8.16 12.11
C ILE A 293 -1.63 -9.66 11.82
N LYS A 294 -1.46 -10.46 12.86
CA LYS A 294 -1.29 -11.92 12.74
C LYS A 294 -2.55 -12.68 12.34
N GLU A 295 -3.73 -12.15 12.66
CA GLU A 295 -5.01 -12.78 12.39
C GLU A 295 -6.00 -11.81 11.74
N ALA A 296 -5.80 -11.53 10.46
CA ALA A 296 -6.80 -10.89 9.62
C ALA A 296 -7.72 -11.97 9.02
N PHE A 297 -8.97 -11.59 8.71
CA PHE A 297 -9.94 -12.46 8.04
C PHE A 297 -10.20 -11.93 6.63
N LEU A 298 -9.98 -12.80 5.65
CA LEU A 298 -10.07 -12.48 4.24
C LEU A 298 -11.23 -13.26 3.59
N GLU A 299 -11.80 -12.72 2.53
CA GLU A 299 -12.77 -13.46 1.73
C GLU A 299 -12.13 -14.70 1.07
N PRO A 300 -12.91 -15.77 0.79
CA PRO A 300 -12.36 -17.04 0.31
C PRO A 300 -11.62 -16.97 -1.03
N SER A 301 -11.93 -16.00 -1.88
CA SER A 301 -11.27 -15.83 -3.19
C SER A 301 -9.77 -15.51 -3.09
N LEU A 302 -9.31 -15.07 -1.90
CA LEU A 302 -7.90 -14.75 -1.65
C LEU A 302 -7.06 -15.97 -1.27
N LYS A 303 -7.65 -17.16 -1.16
CA LYS A 303 -6.90 -18.38 -0.85
C LYS A 303 -5.92 -18.74 -1.98
N GLY A 304 -4.63 -18.67 -1.69
CA GLY A 304 -3.56 -18.92 -2.69
C GLY A 304 -3.48 -17.86 -3.80
N ALA A 305 -4.19 -16.73 -3.65
CA ALA A 305 -4.17 -15.68 -4.65
C ALA A 305 -2.83 -14.94 -4.67
N THR A 306 -2.41 -14.54 -5.85
CA THR A 306 -1.23 -13.72 -6.13
C THR A 306 -1.65 -12.45 -6.87
N GLY A 307 -0.78 -11.45 -6.90
CA GLY A 307 -1.07 -10.17 -7.57
C GLY A 307 -1.51 -9.06 -6.62
N TRP A 308 -2.22 -8.08 -7.17
CA TRP A 308 -2.60 -6.86 -6.49
C TRP A 308 -4.07 -6.81 -6.12
N PHE A 309 -4.36 -6.41 -4.89
CA PHE A 309 -5.70 -6.34 -4.35
C PHE A 309 -5.96 -4.99 -3.70
N GLN A 310 -7.14 -4.44 -3.89
CA GLN A 310 -7.63 -3.39 -3.03
C GLN A 310 -8.47 -4.01 -1.91
N PHE A 311 -7.95 -4.04 -0.68
CA PHE A 311 -8.80 -4.34 0.47
C PHE A 311 -9.71 -3.14 0.69
N LEU A 312 -11.00 -3.35 0.46
CA LEU A 312 -12.00 -2.28 0.43
C LEU A 312 -11.93 -1.42 1.69
N ARG A 313 -11.81 -0.10 1.50
CA ARG A 313 -11.67 0.93 2.54
C ARG A 313 -10.35 0.94 3.31
N LEU A 314 -9.44 -0.02 3.09
CA LEU A 314 -8.19 -0.17 3.85
C LEU A 314 -6.95 0.28 3.08
N GLY A 315 -6.79 -0.14 1.83
CA GLY A 315 -5.61 0.16 1.04
C GLY A 315 -5.42 -0.81 -0.12
N TYR A 316 -4.25 -0.72 -0.75
CA TYR A 316 -3.80 -1.68 -1.74
C TYR A 316 -2.78 -2.63 -1.12
N PHE A 317 -2.90 -3.91 -1.47
CA PHE A 317 -2.12 -5.01 -0.90
C PHE A 317 -1.67 -5.96 -1.99
N CYS A 318 -0.58 -6.68 -1.71
CA CYS A 318 -0.15 -7.84 -2.51
C CYS A 318 0.19 -9.00 -1.59
N ALA A 319 0.10 -10.22 -2.09
CA ALA A 319 0.63 -11.38 -1.39
C ALA A 319 2.17 -11.29 -1.34
N ASP A 320 2.76 -11.51 -0.16
CA ASP A 320 4.21 -11.58 -0.01
C ASP A 320 4.71 -12.88 -0.69
N ASN A 321 5.62 -12.75 -1.65
CA ASN A 321 6.11 -13.88 -2.43
C ASN A 321 7.20 -14.70 -1.73
N LYS A 322 7.78 -14.17 -0.64
CA LYS A 322 8.85 -14.80 0.14
C LYS A 322 8.29 -15.57 1.35
N ASP A 323 7.36 -14.92 2.07
CA ASP A 323 6.87 -15.41 3.36
C ASP A 323 5.51 -16.12 3.28
N SER A 324 4.79 -16.00 2.15
CA SER A 324 3.53 -16.76 1.96
C SER A 324 3.82 -18.24 1.69
N SER A 325 3.00 -19.10 2.28
CA SER A 325 2.98 -20.54 2.01
C SER A 325 1.55 -21.01 1.71
N SER A 326 1.38 -22.27 1.31
CA SER A 326 0.07 -22.86 1.04
C SER A 326 -0.87 -22.86 2.27
N ASN A 327 -0.29 -22.86 3.47
CA ASN A 327 -1.04 -22.91 4.73
C ASN A 327 -1.09 -21.58 5.49
N SER A 328 -0.23 -20.61 5.14
CA SER A 328 -0.13 -19.32 5.81
C SER A 328 0.15 -18.24 4.77
N GLN A 329 -0.86 -17.45 4.47
CA GLN A 329 -0.71 -16.33 3.54
C GLN A 329 -0.33 -15.07 4.31
N VAL A 330 0.59 -14.30 3.70
CA VAL A 330 1.06 -13.00 4.17
C VAL A 330 0.74 -11.96 3.11
N PHE A 331 0.12 -10.85 3.51
CA PHE A 331 -0.18 -9.74 2.62
C PHE A 331 0.53 -8.47 3.07
N ASN A 332 1.24 -7.85 2.14
CA ASN A 332 1.93 -6.58 2.33
C ASN A 332 1.04 -5.42 1.89
N ARG A 333 0.86 -4.40 2.74
CA ARG A 333 0.24 -3.15 2.32
C ARG A 333 1.20 -2.37 1.43
N ILE A 334 0.78 -2.13 0.20
CA ILE A 334 1.52 -1.36 -0.80
C ILE A 334 1.42 0.13 -0.46
N VAL A 335 0.19 0.67 -0.53
CA VAL A 335 -0.14 2.07 -0.20
C VAL A 335 -1.54 2.16 0.41
N THR A 336 -1.80 3.23 1.13
CA THR A 336 -3.13 3.56 1.67
C THR A 336 -4.05 4.07 0.56
N LEU A 337 -5.38 4.02 0.78
CA LEU A 337 -6.35 4.66 -0.13
C LEU A 337 -6.27 6.19 -0.09
N ARG A 338 -5.79 6.76 1.01
CA ARG A 338 -5.72 8.20 1.20
C ARG A 338 -4.57 8.76 0.39
N ASP A 339 -4.88 9.56 -0.62
CA ASP A 339 -3.91 10.25 -1.44
C ASP A 339 -3.49 11.57 -0.77
N SER A 340 -2.24 11.61 -0.26
CA SER A 340 -1.66 12.82 0.32
C SER A 340 -1.20 13.79 -0.75
N TRP A 341 -0.72 13.30 -1.91
CA TRP A 341 -0.28 14.13 -3.03
C TRP A 341 -1.42 14.97 -3.61
N ALA A 342 -2.59 14.38 -3.84
CA ALA A 342 -3.76 15.10 -4.31
C ALA A 342 -4.21 16.25 -3.39
N LYS A 343 -3.79 16.25 -2.11
CA LYS A 343 -4.03 17.36 -1.18
C LYS A 343 -2.97 18.44 -1.27
N ILE A 344 -1.73 18.09 -1.63
CA ILE A 344 -0.62 19.04 -1.81
C ILE A 344 -0.88 19.87 -3.06
N VAL A 345 -1.26 19.25 -4.17
CA VAL A 345 -1.54 19.93 -5.45
C VAL A 345 -2.78 20.84 -5.41
N LYS A 346 -3.75 20.55 -4.51
CA LYS A 346 -4.98 21.36 -4.35
C LYS A 346 -4.83 22.53 -3.39
N LYS A 347 -3.70 22.73 -2.77
CA LYS A 347 -3.32 23.91 -1.99
C LYS A 347 -2.55 24.91 -2.84
#